data_969690276b806d2b55f4bca01b37df92
#
_entry.id   969690276b806d2b55f4bca01b37df92
#
_cell.length_a   1.000
_cell.length_b   1.000
_cell.length_c   1.000
_cell.angle_alpha   90.00
_cell.angle_beta   90.00
_cell.angle_gamma   90.00
#
_symmetry.space_group_name_H-M   'P 1'
#
loop_
_entity.id
_entity.type
_entity.pdbx_description
1 polymer ?
#
loop_
_entity_poly.entity_id
_entity_poly.type
_entity_poly.pdbx_seq_one_letter_code
_entity_poly.pdbx_strand_id
1 'polypeptide(L)'
;MTVLAAFDSQTGILMVGHGSREPDGNEPLLELCRGVEKRLGITPVQPCYLELTRPTIDEGLSSLYRRGVERAIVVPLQLTAGRHVRYDIPCEVGKSLAKLSNMFVCFTNHLGAHSTLVDMADSRLAEALADQPPVAGSTQYVLVARGSRDPLVRGEVFRLAQIRQFMGCIEEFTPCFLAMAEPTFEDCLKTAVSRNPTRIVVQPYLLYPGRLLNRIRGTVAKLAAEYPHIEWVTADALGPDDRLVNCVVDLAKEAQEQDFHRQLV
;
A
#
# COMPACT_ATOMS: atom_id res chain seq x y z
N MET A 1 -8.68 -10.30 28.36
CA MET A 1 -8.63 -10.57 26.91
C MET A 1 -10.06 -10.49 26.40
N THR A 2 -10.46 -9.35 25.87
CA THR A 2 -11.77 -9.17 25.22
C THR A 2 -11.71 -9.95 23.92
N VAL A 3 -12.54 -10.96 23.77
CA VAL A 3 -12.74 -11.65 22.50
C VAL A 3 -13.32 -10.62 21.56
N LEU A 4 -12.49 -10.10 20.66
CA LEU A 4 -12.92 -9.18 19.60
C LEU A 4 -14.02 -9.90 18.81
N ALA A 5 -15.20 -9.31 18.78
CA ALA A 5 -16.37 -9.84 18.10
C ALA A 5 -16.00 -10.19 16.65
N ALA A 6 -16.21 -11.45 16.27
CA ALA A 6 -16.15 -11.84 14.88
C ALA A 6 -17.17 -10.98 14.11
N PHE A 7 -16.87 -10.63 12.86
CA PHE A 7 -17.85 -9.98 12.00
C PHE A 7 -19.11 -10.85 11.95
N ASP A 8 -20.29 -10.23 11.99
CA ASP A 8 -21.54 -10.96 11.86
C ASP A 8 -21.76 -11.44 10.40
N SER A 9 -22.74 -12.32 10.20
CA SER A 9 -23.05 -12.89 8.88
C SER A 9 -23.61 -11.86 7.88
N GLN A 10 -24.00 -10.67 8.35
CA GLN A 10 -24.52 -9.57 7.53
C GLN A 10 -23.44 -8.53 7.19
N THR A 11 -22.23 -8.70 7.71
CA THR A 11 -21.07 -7.85 7.40
C THR A 11 -20.24 -8.46 6.28
N GLY A 12 -19.85 -7.66 5.30
CA GLY A 12 -18.96 -8.04 4.21
C GLY A 12 -17.82 -7.05 4.01
N ILE A 13 -16.74 -7.48 3.39
CA ILE A 13 -15.58 -6.63 3.09
C ILE A 13 -15.50 -6.40 1.59
N LEU A 14 -15.47 -5.12 1.18
CA LEU A 14 -15.22 -4.71 -0.19
C LEU A 14 -13.76 -4.25 -0.30
N MET A 15 -12.92 -5.03 -0.96
CA MET A 15 -11.50 -4.69 -1.16
C MET A 15 -11.33 -3.94 -2.48
N VAL A 16 -10.89 -2.68 -2.41
CA VAL A 16 -10.80 -1.78 -3.56
C VAL A 16 -9.36 -1.62 -4.02
N GLY A 17 -9.01 -2.29 -5.13
CA GLY A 17 -7.76 -2.09 -5.85
C GLY A 17 -7.84 -0.93 -6.84
N HIS A 18 -6.67 -0.49 -7.35
CA HIS A 18 -6.64 0.49 -8.43
C HIS A 18 -7.14 -0.11 -9.75
N GLY A 19 -6.75 -1.34 -10.01
CA GLY A 19 -6.97 -2.04 -11.27
C GLY A 19 -5.74 -2.00 -12.20
N SER A 20 -5.62 -3.01 -13.03
CA SER A 20 -4.60 -3.11 -14.07
C SER A 20 -5.22 -3.60 -15.38
N ARG A 21 -4.71 -3.10 -16.51
CA ARG A 21 -5.04 -3.65 -17.84
C ARG A 21 -4.36 -4.99 -18.10
N GLU A 22 -3.28 -5.27 -17.38
CA GLU A 22 -2.56 -6.54 -17.45
C GLU A 22 -3.22 -7.51 -16.45
N PRO A 23 -3.69 -8.70 -16.89
CA PRO A 23 -4.37 -9.65 -16.00
C PRO A 23 -3.54 -10.00 -14.76
N ASP A 24 -2.25 -10.28 -14.93
CA ASP A 24 -1.33 -10.63 -13.85
C ASP A 24 -1.19 -9.52 -12.80
N GLY A 25 -1.44 -8.27 -13.20
CA GLY A 25 -1.42 -7.12 -12.29
C GLY A 25 -2.60 -7.08 -11.30
N ASN A 26 -3.63 -7.89 -11.50
CA ASN A 26 -4.80 -7.97 -10.64
C ASN A 26 -4.77 -9.20 -9.71
N GLU A 27 -3.96 -10.21 -10.02
CA GLU A 27 -3.87 -11.46 -9.24
C GLU A 27 -3.48 -11.22 -7.77
N PRO A 28 -2.53 -10.32 -7.43
CA PRO A 28 -2.19 -10.06 -6.03
C PRO A 28 -3.37 -9.59 -5.17
N LEU A 29 -4.32 -8.82 -5.73
CA LEU A 29 -5.55 -8.45 -5.02
C LEU A 29 -6.43 -9.69 -4.77
N LEU A 30 -6.58 -10.54 -5.77
CA LEU A 30 -7.42 -11.74 -5.66
C LEU A 30 -6.84 -12.71 -4.64
N GLU A 31 -5.52 -12.88 -4.60
CA GLU A 31 -4.83 -13.70 -3.59
C GLU A 31 -5.03 -13.13 -2.18
N LEU A 32 -4.87 -11.81 -2.01
CA LEU A 32 -5.11 -11.15 -0.74
C LEU A 32 -6.57 -11.33 -0.29
N CYS A 33 -7.55 -11.19 -1.18
CA CYS A 33 -8.96 -11.44 -0.87
C CYS A 33 -9.19 -12.87 -0.39
N ARG A 34 -8.63 -13.88 -1.07
CA ARG A 34 -8.71 -15.29 -0.65
C ARG A 34 -8.09 -15.49 0.73
N GLY A 35 -6.96 -14.85 1.02
CA GLY A 35 -6.32 -14.88 2.33
C GLY A 35 -7.19 -14.28 3.44
N VAL A 36 -7.79 -13.12 3.19
CA VAL A 36 -8.69 -12.44 4.12
C VAL A 36 -9.96 -13.26 4.34
N GLU A 37 -10.59 -13.80 3.29
CA GLU A 37 -11.78 -14.67 3.38
C GLU A 37 -11.50 -15.93 4.20
N LYS A 38 -10.36 -16.58 3.95
CA LYS A 38 -9.91 -17.73 4.74
C LYS A 38 -9.71 -17.38 6.22
N ARG A 39 -9.17 -16.18 6.50
CA ARG A 39 -8.89 -15.70 7.87
C ARG A 39 -10.18 -15.36 8.64
N LEU A 40 -11.19 -14.86 7.95
CA LEU A 40 -12.46 -14.40 8.53
C LEU A 40 -13.58 -15.47 8.51
N GLY A 41 -13.42 -16.52 7.74
CA GLY A 41 -14.35 -17.64 7.67
C GLY A 41 -15.64 -17.28 6.92
N ILE A 42 -16.73 -16.99 7.66
CA ILE A 42 -18.06 -16.77 7.07
C ILE A 42 -18.26 -15.37 6.46
N THR A 43 -17.38 -14.43 6.73
CA THR A 43 -17.50 -13.04 6.24
C THR A 43 -17.21 -12.97 4.75
N PRO A 44 -18.16 -12.51 3.91
CA PRO A 44 -17.93 -12.37 2.48
C PRO A 44 -16.86 -11.33 2.18
N VAL A 45 -15.87 -11.68 1.37
CA VAL A 45 -14.87 -10.75 0.85
C VAL A 45 -15.04 -10.60 -0.66
N GLN A 46 -15.16 -9.37 -1.14
CA GLN A 46 -15.40 -9.07 -2.54
C GLN A 46 -14.31 -8.14 -3.07
N PRO A 47 -13.48 -8.59 -4.03
CA PRO A 47 -12.59 -7.71 -4.76
C PRO A 47 -13.36 -6.81 -5.72
N CYS A 48 -12.91 -5.56 -5.85
CA CYS A 48 -13.32 -4.66 -6.92
C CYS A 48 -12.20 -3.68 -7.27
N TYR A 49 -12.40 -2.92 -8.34
CA TYR A 49 -11.39 -2.02 -8.86
C TYR A 49 -11.99 -0.65 -9.10
N LEU A 50 -11.19 0.39 -8.85
CA LEU A 50 -11.59 1.76 -9.10
C LEU A 50 -11.67 2.05 -10.60
N GLU A 51 -10.71 1.52 -11.38
CA GLU A 51 -10.62 1.75 -12.83
C GLU A 51 -9.89 0.58 -13.53
N LEU A 52 -9.81 0.67 -14.86
CA LEU A 52 -9.02 -0.19 -15.76
C LEU A 52 -9.50 -1.63 -15.92
N THR A 53 -10.22 -2.21 -14.96
CA THR A 53 -10.70 -3.60 -15.00
C THR A 53 -12.00 -3.77 -14.20
N ARG A 54 -12.52 -5.00 -14.16
CA ARG A 54 -13.75 -5.38 -13.44
C ARG A 54 -13.45 -6.46 -12.39
N PRO A 55 -14.34 -6.63 -11.37
CA PRO A 55 -15.58 -5.87 -11.15
C PRO A 55 -15.33 -4.43 -10.69
N THR A 56 -16.21 -3.51 -11.05
CA THR A 56 -16.24 -2.14 -10.56
C THR A 56 -16.73 -2.09 -9.10
N ILE A 57 -16.61 -0.93 -8.43
CA ILE A 57 -17.14 -0.73 -7.08
C ILE A 57 -18.65 -1.02 -7.03
N ASP A 58 -19.41 -0.56 -8.04
CA ASP A 58 -20.87 -0.80 -8.15
C ASP A 58 -21.19 -2.31 -8.25
N GLU A 59 -20.43 -3.03 -9.08
CA GLU A 59 -20.57 -4.48 -9.23
C GLU A 59 -20.18 -5.24 -7.96
N GLY A 60 -19.14 -4.80 -7.27
CA GLY A 60 -18.68 -5.38 -6.00
C GLY A 60 -19.70 -5.22 -4.89
N LEU A 61 -20.23 -4.01 -4.68
CA LEU A 61 -21.29 -3.73 -3.70
C LEU A 61 -22.58 -4.51 -4.04
N SER A 62 -22.98 -4.53 -5.31
CA SER A 62 -24.13 -5.30 -5.78
C SER A 62 -23.97 -6.82 -5.54
N SER A 63 -22.75 -7.33 -5.65
CA SER A 63 -22.42 -8.71 -5.34
C SER A 63 -22.59 -9.02 -3.85
N LEU A 64 -22.06 -8.18 -2.97
CA LEU A 64 -22.23 -8.31 -1.53
C LEU A 64 -23.70 -8.22 -1.13
N TYR A 65 -24.44 -7.25 -1.66
CA TYR A 65 -25.87 -7.06 -1.40
C TYR A 65 -26.68 -8.31 -1.75
N ARG A 66 -26.43 -8.94 -2.93
CA ARG A 66 -27.09 -10.18 -3.33
C ARG A 66 -26.76 -11.38 -2.44
N ARG A 67 -25.62 -11.33 -1.73
CA ARG A 67 -25.21 -12.33 -0.72
C ARG A 67 -25.83 -12.09 0.67
N GLY A 68 -26.73 -11.08 0.81
CA GLY A 68 -27.39 -10.74 2.06
C GLY A 68 -26.57 -9.86 2.99
N VAL A 69 -25.53 -9.22 2.48
CA VAL A 69 -24.72 -8.25 3.25
C VAL A 69 -25.52 -6.95 3.42
N GLU A 70 -25.72 -6.54 4.66
CA GLU A 70 -26.37 -5.28 5.04
C GLU A 70 -25.34 -4.21 5.42
N ARG A 71 -24.14 -4.61 5.84
CA ARG A 71 -23.02 -3.71 6.17
C ARG A 71 -21.78 -4.07 5.37
N ALA A 72 -21.27 -3.15 4.54
CA ALA A 72 -20.02 -3.34 3.84
C ALA A 72 -18.91 -2.47 4.44
N ILE A 73 -17.76 -3.08 4.73
CA ILE A 73 -16.54 -2.38 5.12
C ILE A 73 -15.69 -2.22 3.87
N VAL A 74 -15.51 -0.98 3.43
CA VAL A 74 -14.71 -0.65 2.24
C VAL A 74 -13.25 -0.47 2.64
N VAL A 75 -12.38 -1.29 2.06
CA VAL A 75 -10.93 -1.29 2.32
C VAL A 75 -10.18 -0.80 1.09
N PRO A 76 -9.73 0.47 1.07
CA PRO A 76 -8.89 0.98 0.00
C PRO A 76 -7.47 0.41 0.09
N LEU A 77 -7.02 -0.33 -0.92
CA LEU A 77 -5.67 -0.92 -0.96
C LEU A 77 -4.65 0.06 -1.55
N GLN A 78 -4.59 1.25 -1.02
CA GLN A 78 -3.64 2.30 -1.38
C GLN A 78 -2.67 2.57 -0.22
N LEU A 79 -1.42 2.85 -0.58
CA LEU A 79 -0.36 3.18 0.39
C LEU A 79 -0.42 4.62 0.88
N THR A 80 -1.21 5.48 0.26
CA THR A 80 -1.33 6.90 0.61
C THR A 80 -2.75 7.42 0.42
N ALA A 81 -3.17 8.39 1.24
CA ALA A 81 -4.49 9.02 1.19
C ALA A 81 -4.62 10.04 0.04
N GLY A 82 -4.29 9.64 -1.18
CA GLY A 82 -4.47 10.47 -2.36
C GLY A 82 -5.94 10.67 -2.74
N ARG A 83 -6.17 11.35 -3.89
CA ARG A 83 -7.51 11.65 -4.40
C ARG A 83 -8.42 10.42 -4.47
N HIS A 84 -7.88 9.27 -4.90
CA HIS A 84 -8.68 8.04 -5.01
C HIS A 84 -9.30 7.63 -3.67
N VAL A 85 -8.54 7.68 -2.58
CA VAL A 85 -9.02 7.31 -1.24
C VAL A 85 -10.02 8.35 -0.70
N ARG A 86 -9.72 9.64 -0.89
CA ARG A 86 -10.50 10.71 -0.24
C ARG A 86 -11.74 11.14 -1.01
N TYR A 87 -11.76 10.93 -2.34
CA TYR A 87 -12.84 11.44 -3.20
C TYR A 87 -13.41 10.39 -4.15
N ASP A 88 -12.57 9.71 -4.93
CA ASP A 88 -13.08 8.90 -6.04
C ASP A 88 -13.78 7.64 -5.52
N ILE A 89 -13.18 6.89 -4.59
CA ILE A 89 -13.81 5.70 -3.97
C ILE A 89 -15.09 6.08 -3.21
N PRO A 90 -15.10 7.06 -2.28
CA PRO A 90 -16.34 7.49 -1.63
C PRO A 90 -17.43 7.94 -2.58
N CYS A 91 -17.09 8.63 -3.67
CA CYS A 91 -18.04 9.08 -4.67
C CYS A 91 -18.69 7.88 -5.40
N GLU A 92 -17.91 6.90 -5.86
CA GLU A 92 -18.43 5.72 -6.53
C GLU A 92 -19.28 4.84 -5.58
N VAL A 93 -18.86 4.69 -4.32
CA VAL A 93 -19.64 4.01 -3.29
C VAL A 93 -20.98 4.74 -3.07
N GLY A 94 -20.98 6.07 -2.93
CA GLY A 94 -22.20 6.85 -2.76
C GLY A 94 -23.19 6.70 -3.92
N LYS A 95 -22.70 6.67 -5.17
CA LYS A 95 -23.54 6.41 -6.35
C LYS A 95 -24.17 5.01 -6.32
N SER A 96 -23.41 4.03 -5.85
CA SER A 96 -23.89 2.64 -5.76
C SER A 96 -24.94 2.49 -4.65
N LEU A 97 -24.73 3.12 -3.48
CA LEU A 97 -25.67 3.09 -2.36
C LEU A 97 -27.04 3.70 -2.70
N ALA A 98 -27.08 4.67 -3.61
CA ALA A 98 -28.34 5.22 -4.10
C ALA A 98 -29.26 4.18 -4.77
N LYS A 99 -28.72 3.01 -5.16
CA LYS A 99 -29.42 1.89 -5.81
C LYS A 99 -29.67 0.71 -4.87
N LEU A 100 -29.01 0.67 -3.70
CA LEU A 100 -29.01 -0.46 -2.78
C LEU A 100 -29.72 -0.05 -1.48
N SER A 101 -30.99 -0.47 -1.35
CA SER A 101 -31.81 -0.14 -0.19
C SER A 101 -31.28 -0.85 1.07
N ASN A 102 -31.17 -0.10 2.18
CA ASN A 102 -30.78 -0.65 3.49
C ASN A 102 -29.36 -1.23 3.57
N MET A 103 -28.45 -0.84 2.68
CA MET A 103 -27.03 -1.19 2.81
C MET A 103 -26.26 -0.05 3.49
N PHE A 104 -25.58 -0.36 4.56
CA PHE A 104 -24.68 0.57 5.26
C PHE A 104 -23.24 0.34 4.83
N VAL A 105 -22.46 1.42 4.80
CA VAL A 105 -21.04 1.35 4.43
C VAL A 105 -20.21 2.14 5.42
N CYS A 106 -19.14 1.53 5.92
CA CYS A 106 -18.05 2.23 6.59
C CYS A 106 -16.74 2.06 5.81
N PHE A 107 -15.78 2.95 6.04
CA PHE A 107 -14.50 2.94 5.36
C PHE A 107 -13.38 2.70 6.36
N THR A 108 -12.43 1.87 6.00
CA THR A 108 -11.16 1.82 6.73
C THR A 108 -10.29 3.01 6.33
N ASN A 109 -9.26 3.27 7.12
CA ASN A 109 -8.12 4.04 6.64
C ASN A 109 -7.46 3.31 5.45
N HIS A 110 -6.67 4.05 4.66
CA HIS A 110 -5.77 3.45 3.69
C HIS A 110 -4.62 2.72 4.40
N LEU A 111 -3.86 1.89 3.69
CA LEU A 111 -2.77 1.11 4.28
C LEU A 111 -1.73 2.00 4.98
N GLY A 112 -1.34 3.11 4.34
CA GLY A 112 -0.51 4.15 4.94
C GLY A 112 0.77 3.63 5.58
N ALA A 113 1.18 4.29 6.67
CA ALA A 113 2.29 3.87 7.50
C ALA A 113 1.84 2.93 8.63
N HIS A 114 0.90 2.01 8.34
CA HIS A 114 0.50 0.97 9.30
C HIS A 114 1.73 0.19 9.77
N SER A 115 1.80 -0.16 11.05
CA SER A 115 2.98 -0.83 11.63
C SER A 115 3.40 -2.06 10.84
N THR A 116 2.44 -2.88 10.41
CA THR A 116 2.71 -4.05 9.55
C THR A 116 3.41 -3.67 8.24
N LEU A 117 3.05 -2.55 7.61
CA LEU A 117 3.69 -2.11 6.35
C LEU A 117 5.11 -1.60 6.60
N VAL A 118 5.34 -1.00 7.75
CA VAL A 118 6.69 -0.59 8.19
C VAL A 118 7.56 -1.83 8.39
N ASP A 119 7.06 -2.84 9.13
CA ASP A 119 7.77 -4.10 9.37
C ASP A 119 8.06 -4.86 8.06
N MET A 120 7.11 -4.85 7.12
CA MET A 120 7.33 -5.44 5.78
C MET A 120 8.42 -4.69 5.03
N ALA A 121 8.42 -3.36 5.07
CA ALA A 121 9.46 -2.56 4.44
C ALA A 121 10.84 -2.82 5.05
N ASP A 122 10.93 -2.99 6.37
CA ASP A 122 12.18 -3.35 7.05
C ASP A 122 12.65 -4.75 6.66
N SER A 123 11.73 -5.72 6.55
CA SER A 123 12.05 -7.06 6.06
C SER A 123 12.61 -7.03 4.63
N ARG A 124 11.96 -6.30 3.70
CA ARG A 124 12.45 -6.17 2.31
C ARG A 124 13.83 -5.51 2.23
N LEU A 125 14.09 -4.55 3.10
CA LEU A 125 15.41 -3.94 3.19
C LEU A 125 16.46 -4.92 3.73
N ALA A 126 16.14 -5.63 4.80
CA ALA A 126 17.02 -6.65 5.38
C ALA A 126 17.31 -7.78 4.38
N GLU A 127 16.31 -8.29 3.67
CA GLU A 127 16.44 -9.28 2.60
C GLU A 127 17.38 -8.79 1.49
N ALA A 128 17.24 -7.55 1.05
CA ALA A 128 18.10 -6.98 0.00
C ALA A 128 19.57 -6.80 0.45
N LEU A 129 19.80 -6.66 1.74
CA LEU A 129 21.12 -6.46 2.32
C LEU A 129 21.75 -7.76 2.88
N ALA A 130 21.00 -8.86 2.97
CA ALA A 130 21.44 -10.10 3.65
C ALA A 130 22.75 -10.67 3.07
N ASP A 131 22.89 -10.66 1.75
CA ASP A 131 24.06 -11.19 1.05
C ASP A 131 25.11 -10.10 0.72
N GLN A 132 24.88 -8.86 1.19
CA GLN A 132 25.80 -7.76 0.92
C GLN A 132 26.87 -7.65 2.02
N PRO A 133 28.16 -7.56 1.65
CA PRO A 133 29.21 -7.42 2.65
C PRO A 133 29.06 -6.09 3.41
N PRO A 134 29.52 -6.02 4.66
CA PRO A 134 29.65 -4.75 5.37
C PRO A 134 30.54 -3.78 4.57
N VAL A 135 30.09 -2.53 4.41
CA VAL A 135 30.89 -1.50 3.73
C VAL A 135 31.59 -0.60 4.74
N ALA A 136 32.87 -0.30 4.48
CA ALA A 136 33.68 0.60 5.31
C ALA A 136 33.49 2.08 4.92
N GLY A 137 32.30 2.49 4.53
CA GLY A 137 32.03 3.85 4.07
C GLY A 137 30.56 4.24 4.24
N SER A 138 30.20 5.39 3.69
CA SER A 138 28.83 5.89 3.81
C SER A 138 27.85 5.13 2.92
N THR A 139 26.67 4.84 3.47
CA THR A 139 25.53 4.31 2.73
C THR A 139 24.46 5.39 2.62
N GLN A 140 23.92 5.60 1.41
CA GLN A 140 22.79 6.48 1.17
C GLN A 140 21.53 5.63 0.98
N TYR A 141 20.44 5.97 1.70
CA TYR A 141 19.16 5.27 1.60
C TYR A 141 18.14 6.16 0.90
N VAL A 142 17.54 5.68 -0.17
CA VAL A 142 16.55 6.39 -0.98
C VAL A 142 15.22 5.66 -0.89
N LEU A 143 14.19 6.31 -0.34
CA LEU A 143 12.82 5.81 -0.30
C LEU A 143 12.05 6.33 -1.50
N VAL A 144 11.65 5.47 -2.42
CA VAL A 144 10.98 5.89 -3.64
C VAL A 144 9.51 5.47 -3.67
N ALA A 145 8.61 6.45 -3.72
CA ALA A 145 7.17 6.26 -3.86
C ALA A 145 6.69 6.65 -5.27
N ARG A 146 5.44 6.25 -5.61
CA ARG A 146 4.84 6.63 -6.90
C ARG A 146 4.80 8.14 -7.10
N GLY A 147 4.39 8.89 -6.07
CA GLY A 147 4.14 10.32 -6.13
C GLY A 147 2.70 10.68 -6.50
N SER A 148 2.33 11.93 -6.19
CA SER A 148 1.01 12.52 -6.43
C SER A 148 1.14 14.04 -6.48
N ARG A 149 0.22 14.71 -7.20
CA ARG A 149 0.08 16.18 -7.14
C ARG A 149 -0.50 16.67 -5.81
N ASP A 150 -1.05 15.76 -5.01
CA ASP A 150 -1.61 16.08 -3.70
C ASP A 150 -0.49 16.28 -2.67
N PRO A 151 -0.37 17.48 -2.06
CA PRO A 151 0.68 17.74 -1.08
C PRO A 151 0.58 16.87 0.18
N LEU A 152 -0.62 16.39 0.54
CA LEU A 152 -0.79 15.50 1.68
C LEU A 152 -0.11 14.15 1.44
N VAL A 153 -0.21 13.60 0.23
CA VAL A 153 0.50 12.36 -0.15
C VAL A 153 2.02 12.52 -0.01
N ARG A 154 2.54 13.67 -0.45
CA ARG A 154 3.96 13.99 -0.25
C ARG A 154 4.33 13.99 1.24
N GLY A 155 3.53 14.69 2.06
CA GLY A 155 3.73 14.74 3.52
C GLY A 155 3.71 13.35 4.17
N GLU A 156 2.82 12.46 3.76
CA GLU A 156 2.75 11.07 4.26
C GLU A 156 4.03 10.28 3.95
N VAL A 157 4.58 10.41 2.73
CA VAL A 157 5.82 9.71 2.34
C VAL A 157 7.03 10.24 3.13
N PHE A 158 7.12 11.56 3.34
CA PHE A 158 8.15 12.15 4.18
C PHE A 158 8.03 11.69 5.64
N ARG A 159 6.80 11.65 6.17
CA ARG A 159 6.55 11.12 7.52
C ARG A 159 6.93 9.64 7.63
N LEU A 160 6.61 8.83 6.62
CA LEU A 160 7.02 7.43 6.58
C LEU A 160 8.55 7.30 6.63
N ALA A 161 9.28 8.09 5.85
CA ALA A 161 10.74 8.10 5.87
C ALA A 161 11.28 8.41 7.27
N GLN A 162 10.69 9.40 7.98
CA GLN A 162 11.05 9.73 9.35
C GLN A 162 10.74 8.61 10.34
N ILE A 163 9.58 7.97 10.24
CA ILE A 163 9.21 6.80 11.07
C ILE A 163 10.25 5.67 10.88
N ARG A 164 10.59 5.36 9.63
CA ARG A 164 11.55 4.32 9.28
C ARG A 164 12.95 4.63 9.79
N GLN A 165 13.39 5.87 9.68
CA GLN A 165 14.65 6.35 10.21
C GLN A 165 14.70 6.18 11.74
N PHE A 166 13.64 6.56 12.43
CA PHE A 166 13.56 6.45 13.89
C PHE A 166 13.54 5.00 14.38
N MET A 167 12.81 4.10 13.70
CA MET A 167 12.65 2.69 14.10
C MET A 167 13.78 1.78 13.61
N GLY A 168 14.37 2.08 12.47
CA GLY A 168 15.28 1.17 11.77
C GLY A 168 16.78 1.39 12.01
N CYS A 169 17.17 2.27 12.94
CA CYS A 169 18.60 2.63 13.15
C CYS A 169 19.33 3.08 11.88
N ILE A 170 18.60 3.63 10.91
CA ILE A 170 19.14 4.19 9.67
C ILE A 170 19.29 5.69 9.85
N GLU A 171 20.51 6.21 9.61
CA GLU A 171 20.78 7.63 9.85
C GLU A 171 19.89 8.58 9.03
N GLU A 172 19.65 8.28 7.74
CA GLU A 172 18.84 9.12 6.88
C GLU A 172 18.19 8.32 5.74
N PHE A 173 16.86 8.44 5.60
CA PHE A 173 16.15 8.09 4.38
C PHE A 173 15.82 9.35 3.59
N THR A 174 16.23 9.40 2.33
CA THR A 174 15.85 10.49 1.43
C THR A 174 14.60 10.08 0.63
N PRO A 175 13.41 10.65 0.93
CA PRO A 175 12.19 10.34 0.19
C PRO A 175 12.16 11.02 -1.16
N CYS A 176 11.70 10.31 -2.19
CA CYS A 176 11.54 10.82 -3.56
C CYS A 176 10.39 10.14 -4.32
N PHE A 177 10.13 10.61 -5.52
CA PHE A 177 8.94 10.23 -6.27
C PHE A 177 9.25 9.89 -7.72
N LEU A 178 8.56 8.86 -8.25
CA LEU A 178 8.65 8.46 -9.65
C LEU A 178 7.97 9.44 -10.60
N ALA A 179 6.92 10.13 -10.12
CA ALA A 179 6.15 11.09 -10.93
C ALA A 179 5.37 12.07 -10.05
N MET A 180 4.94 13.19 -10.64
CA MET A 180 3.96 14.15 -10.11
C MET A 180 4.32 14.85 -8.79
N ALA A 181 5.48 14.60 -8.21
CA ALA A 181 5.95 15.24 -6.99
C ALA A 181 7.48 15.34 -6.98
N GLU A 182 7.99 16.25 -6.16
CA GLU A 182 9.41 16.48 -5.94
C GLU A 182 9.81 16.14 -4.49
N PRO A 183 11.10 15.76 -4.28
CA PRO A 183 12.13 15.57 -5.30
C PRO A 183 11.86 14.39 -6.21
N THR A 184 12.30 14.47 -7.49
CA THR A 184 12.19 13.35 -8.42
C THR A 184 13.17 12.24 -8.04
N PHE A 185 12.84 10.99 -8.42
CA PHE A 185 13.72 9.86 -8.17
C PHE A 185 15.09 10.05 -8.81
N GLU A 186 15.11 10.54 -10.04
CA GLU A 186 16.32 10.81 -10.80
C GLU A 186 17.22 11.89 -10.14
N ASP A 187 16.65 12.99 -9.63
CA ASP A 187 17.40 14.03 -8.95
C ASP A 187 17.91 13.59 -7.58
N CYS A 188 17.13 12.77 -6.89
CA CYS A 188 17.52 12.19 -5.62
C CYS A 188 18.74 11.28 -5.78
N LEU A 189 18.75 10.43 -6.82
CA LEU A 189 19.90 9.58 -7.12
C LEU A 189 21.13 10.37 -7.51
N LYS A 190 21.01 11.44 -8.34
CA LYS A 190 22.12 12.34 -8.66
C LYS A 190 22.70 12.97 -7.40
N THR A 191 21.85 13.43 -6.50
CA THR A 191 22.27 13.98 -5.20
C THR A 191 22.98 12.94 -4.35
N ALA A 192 22.46 11.71 -4.30
CA ALA A 192 23.10 10.61 -3.56
C ALA A 192 24.49 10.30 -4.14
N VAL A 193 24.62 10.20 -5.46
CA VAL A 193 25.91 9.98 -6.15
C VAL A 193 26.91 11.11 -5.86
N SER A 194 26.46 12.39 -5.85
CA SER A 194 27.35 13.53 -5.60
C SER A 194 27.99 13.54 -4.22
N ARG A 195 27.44 12.78 -3.26
CA ARG A 195 28.01 12.58 -1.92
C ARG A 195 29.14 11.52 -1.90
N ASN A 196 29.43 10.92 -3.06
CA ASN A 196 30.43 9.88 -3.24
C ASN A 196 30.36 8.72 -2.21
N PRO A 197 29.17 8.08 -2.06
CA PRO A 197 28.98 7.01 -1.09
C PRO A 197 29.62 5.71 -1.56
N THR A 198 29.87 4.80 -0.61
CA THR A 198 30.29 3.44 -0.95
C THR A 198 29.10 2.60 -1.44
N ARG A 199 27.91 2.87 -0.92
CA ARG A 199 26.68 2.14 -1.27
C ARG A 199 25.49 3.09 -1.39
N ILE A 200 24.60 2.83 -2.38
CA ILE A 200 23.27 3.41 -2.47
C ILE A 200 22.24 2.30 -2.40
N VAL A 201 21.33 2.41 -1.44
CA VAL A 201 20.22 1.48 -1.24
C VAL A 201 18.94 2.16 -1.66
N VAL A 202 18.25 1.60 -2.66
CA VAL A 202 16.96 2.10 -3.14
C VAL A 202 15.85 1.21 -2.60
N GLN A 203 14.94 1.81 -1.85
CA GLN A 203 13.79 1.12 -1.30
C GLN A 203 12.50 1.60 -1.95
N PRO A 204 11.84 0.77 -2.77
CA PRO A 204 10.51 1.06 -3.31
C PRO A 204 9.46 1.02 -2.21
N TYR A 205 8.62 2.06 -2.12
CA TYR A 205 7.38 2.02 -1.35
C TYR A 205 6.22 1.78 -2.32
N LEU A 206 6.15 0.55 -2.79
CA LEU A 206 5.16 0.01 -3.73
C LEU A 206 4.54 -1.24 -3.14
N LEU A 207 3.22 -1.39 -3.27
CA LEU A 207 2.52 -2.54 -2.66
C LEU A 207 2.87 -3.85 -3.35
N TYR A 208 2.91 -3.86 -4.68
CA TYR A 208 3.19 -5.07 -5.47
C TYR A 208 4.25 -4.81 -6.55
N PRO A 209 4.95 -5.85 -6.99
CA PRO A 209 5.82 -5.79 -8.16
C PRO A 209 5.02 -5.37 -9.41
N GLY A 210 5.72 -4.79 -10.39
CA GLY A 210 5.11 -4.38 -11.65
C GLY A 210 5.93 -3.31 -12.37
N ARG A 211 5.29 -2.59 -13.31
CA ARG A 211 5.94 -1.61 -14.19
C ARG A 211 6.74 -0.53 -13.45
N LEU A 212 6.24 -0.06 -12.29
CA LEU A 212 6.94 0.96 -11.52
C LEU A 212 8.24 0.42 -10.90
N LEU A 213 8.20 -0.79 -10.34
CA LEU A 213 9.40 -1.45 -9.82
C LEU A 213 10.43 -1.71 -10.93
N ASN A 214 9.97 -2.15 -12.11
CA ASN A 214 10.84 -2.36 -13.26
C ASN A 214 11.49 -1.05 -13.73
N ARG A 215 10.76 0.06 -13.70
CA ARG A 215 11.31 1.40 -13.99
C ARG A 215 12.41 1.78 -12.97
N ILE A 216 12.17 1.55 -11.68
CA ILE A 216 13.19 1.80 -10.62
C ILE A 216 14.45 0.98 -10.92
N ARG A 217 14.31 -0.33 -11.10
CA ARG A 217 15.43 -1.22 -11.39
C ARG A 217 16.19 -0.83 -12.65
N GLY A 218 15.47 -0.44 -13.71
CA GLY A 218 16.09 0.03 -14.96
C GLY A 218 16.86 1.34 -14.80
N THR A 219 16.38 2.27 -13.96
CA THR A 219 17.09 3.52 -13.66
C THR A 219 18.34 3.24 -12.83
N VAL A 220 18.25 2.38 -11.81
CA VAL A 220 19.39 1.97 -10.99
C VAL A 220 20.44 1.26 -11.84
N ALA A 221 20.05 0.32 -12.70
CA ALA A 221 21.00 -0.40 -13.56
C ALA A 221 21.80 0.54 -14.50
N LYS A 222 21.16 1.58 -15.04
CA LYS A 222 21.86 2.61 -15.85
C LYS A 222 22.93 3.35 -15.03
N LEU A 223 22.57 3.81 -13.83
CA LEU A 223 23.49 4.51 -12.97
C LEU A 223 24.60 3.58 -12.42
N ALA A 224 24.30 2.33 -12.15
CA ALA A 224 25.32 1.36 -11.73
C ALA A 224 26.37 1.14 -12.81
N ALA A 225 25.99 1.17 -14.10
CA ALA A 225 26.93 1.11 -15.20
C ALA A 225 27.76 2.39 -15.35
N GLU A 226 27.20 3.57 -15.02
CA GLU A 226 27.88 4.87 -15.07
C GLU A 226 28.81 5.08 -13.86
N TYR A 227 28.41 4.57 -12.68
CA TYR A 227 29.15 4.70 -11.42
C TYR A 227 29.51 3.32 -10.82
N PRO A 228 30.41 2.53 -11.46
CA PRO A 228 30.71 1.16 -11.06
C PRO A 228 31.48 1.04 -9.74
N HIS A 229 31.99 2.14 -9.20
CA HIS A 229 32.65 2.19 -7.89
C HIS A 229 31.67 2.29 -6.72
N ILE A 230 30.38 2.57 -6.99
CA ILE A 230 29.32 2.61 -6.00
C ILE A 230 28.58 1.26 -6.04
N GLU A 231 28.37 0.65 -4.87
CA GLU A 231 27.54 -0.54 -4.74
C GLU A 231 26.06 -0.11 -4.76
N TRP A 232 25.28 -0.72 -5.65
CA TRP A 232 23.86 -0.42 -5.82
C TRP A 232 22.99 -1.59 -5.36
N VAL A 233 22.13 -1.33 -4.38
CA VAL A 233 21.16 -2.31 -3.86
C VAL A 233 19.76 -1.79 -4.08
N THR A 234 18.85 -2.63 -4.59
CA THR A 234 17.44 -2.28 -4.74
C THR A 234 16.60 -3.34 -4.03
N ALA A 235 15.87 -2.91 -3.01
CA ALA A 235 14.91 -3.77 -2.32
C ALA A 235 13.69 -4.07 -3.21
N ASP A 236 12.96 -5.11 -2.87
CA ASP A 236 11.73 -5.50 -3.57
C ASP A 236 10.51 -4.65 -3.14
N ALA A 237 9.37 -4.81 -3.82
CA ALA A 237 8.10 -4.29 -3.38
C ALA A 237 7.67 -4.91 -2.03
N LEU A 238 6.73 -4.28 -1.34
CA LEU A 238 6.25 -4.73 -0.04
C LEU A 238 5.65 -6.14 -0.10
N GLY A 239 4.74 -6.36 -1.05
CA GLY A 239 4.06 -7.64 -1.22
C GLY A 239 4.37 -8.32 -2.57
N PRO A 240 3.80 -9.51 -2.79
CA PRO A 240 2.85 -10.20 -1.91
C PRO A 240 3.46 -10.63 -0.57
N ASP A 241 2.65 -10.60 0.50
CA ASP A 241 3.09 -10.97 1.85
C ASP A 241 1.85 -11.30 2.71
N ASP A 242 1.88 -12.41 3.43
CA ASP A 242 0.76 -12.87 4.26
C ASP A 242 0.41 -11.90 5.41
N ARG A 243 1.35 -11.04 5.82
CA ARG A 243 1.12 -9.98 6.81
C ARG A 243 0.09 -8.96 6.35
N LEU A 244 -0.11 -8.77 5.03
CA LEU A 244 -1.16 -7.90 4.49
C LEU A 244 -2.56 -8.40 4.85
N VAL A 245 -2.77 -9.72 4.97
CA VAL A 245 -4.05 -10.29 5.40
C VAL A 245 -4.40 -9.79 6.80
N ASN A 246 -3.46 -9.85 7.73
CA ASN A 246 -3.68 -9.37 9.10
C ASN A 246 -3.91 -7.86 9.12
N CYS A 247 -3.12 -7.09 8.36
CA CYS A 247 -3.29 -5.64 8.24
C CYS A 247 -4.72 -5.27 7.78
N VAL A 248 -5.24 -5.93 6.75
CA VAL A 248 -6.60 -5.70 6.24
C VAL A 248 -7.65 -6.06 7.30
N VAL A 249 -7.48 -7.19 7.99
CA VAL A 249 -8.41 -7.63 9.05
C VAL A 249 -8.41 -6.64 10.21
N ASP A 250 -7.26 -6.15 10.63
CA ASP A 250 -7.16 -5.19 11.74
C ASP A 250 -7.78 -3.83 11.37
N LEU A 251 -7.50 -3.31 10.17
CA LEU A 251 -8.16 -2.11 9.65
C LEU A 251 -9.68 -2.26 9.57
N ALA A 252 -10.17 -3.42 9.14
CA ALA A 252 -11.61 -3.66 9.04
C ALA A 252 -12.28 -3.70 10.44
N LYS A 253 -11.64 -4.29 11.45
CA LYS A 253 -12.12 -4.27 12.85
C LYS A 253 -12.14 -2.87 13.42
N GLU A 254 -11.07 -2.10 13.24
CA GLU A 254 -11.00 -0.70 13.69
C GLU A 254 -12.14 0.15 13.08
N ALA A 255 -12.42 -0.03 11.78
CA ALA A 255 -13.50 0.68 11.12
C ALA A 255 -14.87 0.29 11.67
N GLN A 256 -15.10 -0.98 11.97
CA GLN A 256 -16.35 -1.45 12.58
C GLN A 256 -16.55 -0.89 13.99
N GLU A 257 -15.52 -0.85 14.81
CA GLU A 257 -15.56 -0.29 16.16
C GLU A 257 -15.86 1.22 16.14
N GLN A 258 -15.22 1.97 15.24
CA GLN A 258 -15.45 3.41 15.08
C GLN A 258 -16.88 3.72 14.60
N ASP A 259 -17.44 2.92 13.69
CA ASP A 259 -18.81 3.08 13.21
C ASP A 259 -19.81 2.80 14.33
N PHE A 260 -19.59 1.76 15.13
CA PHE A 260 -20.43 1.44 16.28
C PHE A 260 -20.47 2.59 17.30
N HIS A 261 -19.33 3.19 17.61
CA HIS A 261 -19.28 4.35 18.53
C HIS A 261 -19.98 5.59 17.98
N ARG A 262 -19.97 5.83 16.66
CA ARG A 262 -20.70 6.95 16.03
C ARG A 262 -22.22 6.75 16.05
N GLN A 263 -22.73 5.54 16.09
CA GLN A 263 -24.16 5.24 16.17
C GLN A 263 -24.72 5.36 17.60
N LEU A 264 -23.87 5.41 18.63
CA LEU A 264 -24.24 5.53 20.04
C LEU A 264 -24.26 6.98 20.55
N VAL A 265 -23.81 7.95 19.75
CA VAL A 265 -23.75 9.39 20.06
C VAL A 265 -24.77 10.14 19.18
#